data_331cabdde950a60fa5c839c8b2c7d4a1
#
_entry.id   331cabdde950a60fa5c839c8b2c7d4a1
#
_cell.length_a   1.000
_cell.length_b   1.000
_cell.length_c   1.000
_cell.angle_alpha   90.00
_cell.angle_beta   90.00
_cell.angle_gamma   90.00
#
_symmetry.space_group_name_H-M   'P 1'
#
loop_
_entity.id
_entity.type
_entity.pdbx_description
1 polymer ?
#
loop_
_entity_poly.entity_id
_entity_poly.type
_entity_poly.pdbx_seq_one_letter_code
_entity_poly.pdbx_strand_id
1 'polypeptide(L)'
;DPATGATALPIYQTSSYAFEDTTQAASRFALQELGPIYTRLTNPTTDAVASRIAALEGGVGGLLVSSGQSATALSILALAVAGNNVVASPSLYGGSVTLLKNTLGRLGIEARFVPDPLDPEAWRALADDKTVAFFGETIPNPQGDILDIEPIAKVAHEVGVPLIVDNTVATP
;
A
#
# COMPACT_ATOMS: atom_id res chain seq x y z
N ASP A 1 -22.17 9.05 -13.20
CA ASP A 1 -21.61 8.31 -14.33
C ASP A 1 -21.89 9.05 -15.64
N PRO A 2 -20.87 9.61 -16.32
CA PRO A 2 -21.06 10.41 -17.54
C PRO A 2 -21.63 9.59 -18.72
N ALA A 3 -21.38 8.28 -18.75
CA ALA A 3 -21.80 7.42 -19.84
C ALA A 3 -23.32 7.14 -19.84
N THR A 4 -23.94 7.12 -18.65
CA THR A 4 -25.35 6.76 -18.49
C THR A 4 -26.18 7.88 -17.86
N GLY A 5 -25.56 8.93 -17.32
CA GLY A 5 -26.23 9.97 -16.53
C GLY A 5 -26.66 9.51 -15.13
N ALA A 6 -26.25 8.31 -14.69
CA ALA A 6 -26.57 7.82 -13.36
C ALA A 6 -25.92 8.68 -12.27
N THR A 7 -26.70 9.03 -11.24
CA THR A 7 -26.21 9.82 -10.09
C THR A 7 -25.27 9.02 -9.18
N ALA A 8 -25.40 7.69 -9.15
CA ALA A 8 -24.49 6.79 -8.50
C ALA A 8 -23.61 6.04 -9.54
N LEU A 9 -22.40 5.69 -9.15
CA LEU A 9 -21.55 4.86 -10.01
C LEU A 9 -22.14 3.45 -10.10
N PRO A 10 -22.31 2.88 -11.32
CA PRO A 10 -22.73 1.50 -11.49
C PRO A 10 -21.74 0.49 -10.90
N ILE A 11 -22.27 -0.64 -10.40
CA ILE A 11 -21.45 -1.76 -9.96
C ILE A 11 -21.22 -2.69 -11.15
N TYR A 12 -19.98 -2.75 -11.62
CA TYR A 12 -19.57 -3.58 -12.75
C TYR A 12 -19.20 -5.00 -12.29
N GLN A 13 -20.19 -5.88 -12.19
CA GLN A 13 -20.03 -7.29 -11.81
C GLN A 13 -19.65 -8.14 -13.02
N THR A 14 -18.47 -7.95 -13.56
CA THR A 14 -17.95 -8.70 -14.71
C THR A 14 -16.51 -9.12 -14.49
N SER A 15 -16.08 -10.20 -15.11
CA SER A 15 -14.68 -10.62 -15.12
C SER A 15 -13.89 -10.04 -16.29
N SER A 16 -14.54 -9.85 -17.45
CA SER A 16 -13.87 -9.45 -18.70
C SER A 16 -14.69 -8.41 -19.44
N TYR A 17 -14.03 -7.73 -20.37
CA TYR A 17 -14.60 -6.67 -21.19
C TYR A 17 -14.42 -7.00 -22.67
N ALA A 18 -15.41 -6.66 -23.49
CA ALA A 18 -15.33 -6.80 -24.93
C ALA A 18 -14.43 -5.72 -25.53
N PHE A 19 -13.72 -6.07 -26.58
CA PHE A 19 -12.95 -5.13 -27.42
C PHE A 19 -13.72 -4.89 -28.72
N GLU A 20 -13.51 -3.74 -29.34
CA GLU A 20 -14.09 -3.42 -30.65
C GLU A 20 -13.52 -4.32 -31.74
N ASP A 21 -12.18 -4.54 -31.68
CA ASP A 21 -11.44 -5.40 -32.60
C ASP A 21 -10.14 -5.92 -31.96
N THR A 22 -9.39 -6.72 -32.72
CA THR A 22 -8.10 -7.28 -32.30
C THR A 22 -7.01 -6.24 -32.17
N THR A 23 -7.09 -5.10 -32.88
CA THR A 23 -6.13 -4.01 -32.79
C THR A 23 -6.26 -3.28 -31.47
N GLN A 24 -7.50 -2.98 -31.07
CA GLN A 24 -7.77 -2.38 -29.75
C GLN A 24 -7.33 -3.33 -28.64
N ALA A 25 -7.64 -4.63 -28.76
CA ALA A 25 -7.17 -5.61 -27.79
C ALA A 25 -5.63 -5.57 -27.64
N ALA A 26 -4.91 -5.63 -28.76
CA ALA A 26 -3.44 -5.56 -28.74
C ALA A 26 -2.92 -4.28 -28.10
N SER A 27 -3.51 -3.12 -28.42
CA SER A 27 -3.12 -1.82 -27.85
C SER A 27 -3.32 -1.75 -26.34
N ARG A 28 -4.44 -2.28 -25.84
CA ARG A 28 -4.72 -2.30 -24.39
C ARG A 28 -3.80 -3.26 -23.64
N PHE A 29 -3.54 -4.45 -24.17
CA PHE A 29 -2.58 -5.37 -23.57
C PHE A 29 -1.14 -4.86 -23.62
N ALA A 30 -0.79 -4.04 -24.61
CA ALA A 30 0.51 -3.36 -24.69
C ALA A 30 0.58 -2.05 -23.88
N LEU A 31 -0.49 -1.68 -23.15
CA LEU A 31 -0.62 -0.42 -22.40
C LEU A 31 -0.45 0.84 -23.26
N GLN A 32 -0.71 0.75 -24.56
CA GLN A 32 -0.71 1.87 -25.49
C GLN A 32 -2.05 2.61 -25.50
N GLU A 33 -3.13 1.92 -25.12
CA GLU A 33 -4.45 2.49 -24.89
C GLU A 33 -4.89 2.09 -23.47
N LEU A 34 -5.38 3.04 -22.68
CA LEU A 34 -5.95 2.77 -21.37
C LEU A 34 -7.41 2.33 -21.50
N GLY A 35 -7.81 1.34 -20.72
CA GLY A 35 -9.18 0.86 -20.69
C GLY A 35 -9.32 -0.48 -19.98
N PRO A 36 -10.56 -0.88 -19.67
CA PRO A 36 -10.82 -2.15 -19.02
C PRO A 36 -10.45 -3.33 -19.92
N ILE A 37 -9.77 -4.33 -19.34
CA ILE A 37 -9.39 -5.58 -19.99
C ILE A 37 -10.01 -6.74 -19.22
N TYR A 38 -9.70 -6.83 -17.95
CA TYR A 38 -10.10 -7.90 -17.06
C TYR A 38 -10.14 -7.38 -15.61
N THR A 39 -11.15 -7.73 -14.84
CA THR A 39 -11.43 -7.15 -13.51
C THR A 39 -10.28 -7.30 -12.51
N ARG A 40 -9.46 -8.34 -12.61
CA ARG A 40 -8.26 -8.47 -11.77
C ARG A 40 -7.24 -7.35 -12.02
N LEU A 41 -7.21 -6.76 -13.23
CA LEU A 41 -6.30 -5.67 -13.59
C LEU A 41 -6.97 -4.31 -13.37
N THR A 42 -8.17 -4.13 -13.91
CA THR A 42 -8.94 -2.88 -13.86
C THR A 42 -10.44 -3.17 -13.81
N ASN A 43 -11.17 -2.40 -13.01
CA ASN A 43 -12.62 -2.44 -13.00
C ASN A 43 -13.14 -1.05 -12.62
N PRO A 44 -14.09 -0.45 -13.38
CA PRO A 44 -14.54 0.91 -13.14
C PRO A 44 -15.05 1.15 -11.72
N THR A 45 -15.62 0.15 -11.06
CA THR A 45 -16.09 0.26 -9.67
C THR A 45 -14.92 0.40 -8.69
N THR A 46 -13.92 -0.48 -8.78
CA THR A 46 -12.74 -0.42 -7.89
C THR A 46 -11.88 0.80 -8.20
N ASP A 47 -11.73 1.14 -9.47
CA ASP A 47 -10.91 2.27 -9.93
C ASP A 47 -11.49 3.61 -9.43
N ALA A 48 -12.83 3.74 -9.41
CA ALA A 48 -13.48 4.94 -8.88
C ALA A 48 -13.23 5.11 -7.36
N VAL A 49 -13.27 4.02 -6.59
CA VAL A 49 -12.98 4.06 -5.15
C VAL A 49 -11.49 4.34 -4.91
N ALA A 50 -10.60 3.66 -5.63
CA ALA A 50 -9.16 3.89 -5.55
C ALA A 50 -8.79 5.34 -5.85
N SER A 51 -9.33 5.90 -6.93
CA SER A 51 -9.14 7.31 -7.31
C SER A 51 -9.68 8.29 -6.26
N ARG A 52 -10.82 7.96 -5.63
CA ARG A 52 -11.40 8.80 -4.58
C ARG A 52 -10.52 8.84 -3.34
N ILE A 53 -10.03 7.69 -2.89
CA ILE A 53 -9.14 7.60 -1.73
C ILE A 53 -7.81 8.30 -2.05
N ALA A 54 -7.23 8.07 -3.22
CA ALA A 54 -6.02 8.77 -3.64
C ALA A 54 -6.19 10.30 -3.62
N ALA A 55 -7.34 10.81 -4.09
CA ALA A 55 -7.63 12.25 -4.05
C ALA A 55 -7.78 12.80 -2.63
N LEU A 56 -8.36 12.04 -1.69
CA LEU A 56 -8.48 12.43 -0.28
C LEU A 56 -7.12 12.48 0.42
N GLU A 57 -6.24 11.54 0.10
CA GLU A 57 -4.87 11.47 0.64
C GLU A 57 -3.85 12.34 -0.12
N GLY A 58 -4.25 13.03 -1.18
CA GLY A 58 -3.32 13.79 -2.03
C GLY A 58 -2.33 12.91 -2.80
N GLY A 59 -2.65 11.61 -2.94
CA GLY A 59 -1.81 10.62 -3.61
C GLY A 59 -1.94 10.64 -5.13
N VAL A 60 -0.94 10.08 -5.81
CA VAL A 60 -0.90 10.00 -7.29
C VAL A 60 -1.73 8.86 -7.87
N GLY A 61 -2.17 7.91 -7.03
CA GLY A 61 -2.97 6.76 -7.44
C GLY A 61 -3.34 5.87 -6.27
N GLY A 62 -4.18 4.87 -6.51
CA GLY A 62 -4.61 3.92 -5.51
C GLY A 62 -4.84 2.54 -6.11
N LEU A 63 -4.75 1.51 -5.28
CA LEU A 63 -5.04 0.13 -5.63
C LEU A 63 -5.91 -0.47 -4.53
N LEU A 64 -7.05 -1.06 -4.91
CA LEU A 64 -7.88 -1.80 -3.96
C LEU A 64 -7.49 -3.27 -3.91
N VAL A 65 -7.44 -3.80 -2.71
CA VAL A 65 -7.18 -5.21 -2.43
C VAL A 65 -8.23 -5.76 -1.47
N SER A 66 -8.22 -7.07 -1.24
CA SER A 66 -9.29 -7.78 -0.50
C SER A 66 -9.31 -7.51 1.01
N SER A 67 -8.23 -6.97 1.57
CA SER A 67 -8.14 -6.67 3.01
C SER A 67 -6.96 -5.73 3.33
N GLY A 68 -6.99 -5.08 4.49
CA GLY A 68 -5.85 -4.28 4.99
C GLY A 68 -4.58 -5.11 5.14
N GLN A 69 -4.68 -6.36 5.61
CA GLN A 69 -3.52 -7.27 5.68
C GLN A 69 -2.92 -7.56 4.30
N SER A 70 -3.76 -7.69 3.27
CA SER A 70 -3.28 -7.79 1.89
C SER A 70 -2.61 -6.51 1.42
N ALA A 71 -3.15 -5.34 1.79
CA ALA A 71 -2.55 -4.06 1.45
C ALA A 71 -1.16 -3.92 2.07
N THR A 72 -1.01 -4.19 3.37
CA THR A 72 0.27 -4.17 4.07
C THR A 72 1.27 -5.16 3.47
N ALA A 73 0.85 -6.43 3.27
CA ALA A 73 1.72 -7.45 2.70
C ALA A 73 2.21 -7.08 1.30
N LEU A 74 1.30 -6.65 0.41
CA LEU A 74 1.64 -6.31 -0.98
C LEU A 74 2.48 -5.03 -1.07
N SER A 75 2.26 -4.04 -0.22
CA SER A 75 3.08 -2.82 -0.17
C SER A 75 4.54 -3.16 0.14
N ILE A 76 4.78 -4.06 1.10
CA ILE A 76 6.12 -4.50 1.46
C ILE A 76 6.72 -5.41 0.37
N LEU A 77 5.95 -6.41 -0.11
CA LEU A 77 6.42 -7.34 -1.13
C LEU A 77 6.69 -6.69 -2.50
N ALA A 78 6.11 -5.52 -2.76
CA ALA A 78 6.44 -4.73 -3.95
C ALA A 78 7.87 -4.15 -3.91
N LEU A 79 8.45 -4.01 -2.71
CA LEU A 79 9.77 -3.42 -2.47
C LEU A 79 10.81 -4.45 -2.05
N ALA A 80 10.39 -5.49 -1.31
CA ALA A 80 11.26 -6.43 -0.62
C ALA A 80 11.40 -7.76 -1.34
N VAL A 81 12.62 -8.28 -1.34
CA VAL A 81 12.94 -9.67 -1.68
C VAL A 81 13.63 -10.35 -0.50
N ALA A 82 13.84 -11.67 -0.57
CA ALA A 82 14.58 -12.39 0.47
C ALA A 82 15.97 -11.77 0.72
N GLY A 83 16.30 -11.55 1.98
CA GLY A 83 17.51 -10.88 2.43
C GLY A 83 17.36 -9.39 2.70
N ASN A 84 16.23 -8.78 2.34
CA ASN A 84 15.90 -7.40 2.72
C ASN A 84 15.33 -7.31 4.13
N ASN A 85 15.29 -6.09 4.66
CA ASN A 85 14.62 -5.79 5.93
C ASN A 85 13.69 -4.58 5.83
N VAL A 86 12.75 -4.53 6.77
CA VAL A 86 11.85 -3.41 7.03
C VAL A 86 12.04 -2.94 8.46
N VAL A 87 12.27 -1.66 8.67
CA VAL A 87 12.29 -1.05 10.00
C VAL A 87 10.86 -0.67 10.36
N ALA A 88 10.38 -1.08 11.52
CA ALA A 88 8.98 -0.93 11.89
C ALA A 88 8.78 -0.40 13.31
N SER A 89 7.67 0.33 13.52
CA SER A 89 7.19 0.65 14.86
C SER A 89 6.90 -0.64 15.65
N PRO A 90 7.17 -0.71 16.95
CA PRO A 90 6.70 -1.80 17.79
C PRO A 90 5.22 -1.66 18.13
N SER A 91 4.67 -0.43 18.07
CA SER A 91 3.27 -0.11 18.30
C SER A 91 2.50 -0.34 17.01
N LEU A 92 1.95 -1.56 16.85
CA LEU A 92 1.21 -1.99 15.67
C LEU A 92 0.03 -2.90 16.07
N TYR A 93 -0.95 -2.99 15.20
CA TYR A 93 -1.97 -4.03 15.29
C TYR A 93 -1.33 -5.43 15.33
N GLY A 94 -1.86 -6.31 16.18
CA GLY A 94 -1.29 -7.65 16.37
C GLY A 94 -1.18 -8.48 15.09
N GLY A 95 -2.11 -8.28 14.14
CA GLY A 95 -2.03 -8.90 12.81
C GLY A 95 -0.85 -8.40 11.99
N SER A 96 -0.53 -7.10 12.06
CA SER A 96 0.63 -6.50 11.40
C SER A 96 1.95 -7.02 11.99
N VAL A 97 2.02 -7.14 13.31
CA VAL A 97 3.19 -7.76 13.99
C VAL A 97 3.39 -9.20 13.53
N THR A 98 2.30 -9.98 13.48
CA THR A 98 2.35 -11.38 13.02
C THR A 98 2.77 -11.48 11.54
N LEU A 99 2.22 -10.62 10.69
CA LEU A 99 2.60 -10.54 9.28
C LEU A 99 4.11 -10.27 9.13
N LEU A 100 4.61 -9.23 9.79
CA LEU A 100 6.01 -8.82 9.73
C LEU A 100 6.96 -9.89 10.28
N LYS A 101 6.72 -10.36 11.50
CA LYS A 101 7.62 -11.32 12.16
C LYS A 101 7.57 -12.72 11.56
N ASN A 102 6.36 -13.22 11.29
CA ASN A 102 6.17 -14.63 10.99
C ASN A 102 6.01 -14.86 9.48
N THR A 103 5.08 -14.15 8.84
CA THR A 103 4.76 -14.41 7.44
C THR A 103 5.88 -13.94 6.52
N LEU A 104 6.30 -12.69 6.64
CA LEU A 104 7.40 -12.13 5.84
C LEU A 104 8.75 -12.73 6.25
N GLY A 105 8.94 -13.04 7.53
CA GLY A 105 10.13 -13.76 8.00
C GLY A 105 10.35 -15.12 7.31
N ARG A 106 9.27 -15.88 7.04
CA ARG A 106 9.35 -17.13 6.26
C ARG A 106 9.74 -16.92 4.81
N LEU A 107 9.52 -15.71 4.27
CA LEU A 107 9.95 -15.31 2.93
C LEU A 107 11.37 -14.72 2.90
N GLY A 108 12.06 -14.75 4.05
CA GLY A 108 13.42 -14.22 4.18
C GLY A 108 13.51 -12.71 4.29
N ILE A 109 12.40 -12.03 4.62
CA ILE A 109 12.35 -10.59 4.86
C ILE A 109 12.36 -10.34 6.37
N GLU A 110 13.38 -9.64 6.87
CA GLU A 110 13.54 -9.34 8.29
C GLU A 110 12.69 -8.13 8.70
N ALA A 111 12.02 -8.18 9.85
CA ALA A 111 11.40 -7.02 10.47
C ALA A 111 12.21 -6.58 11.70
N ARG A 112 12.66 -5.35 11.70
CA ARG A 112 13.42 -4.71 12.78
C ARG A 112 12.54 -3.69 13.48
N PHE A 113 12.20 -3.95 14.73
CA PHE A 113 11.33 -3.08 15.51
C PHE A 113 12.16 -2.07 16.29
N VAL A 114 11.83 -0.78 16.13
CA VAL A 114 12.52 0.30 16.85
C VAL A 114 12.21 0.22 18.36
N PRO A 115 13.16 0.60 19.23
CA PRO A 115 12.91 0.63 20.66
C PRO A 115 11.96 1.77 21.08
N ASP A 116 11.99 2.90 20.36
CA ASP A 116 11.13 4.06 20.57
C ASP A 116 10.60 4.56 19.21
N PRO A 117 9.29 4.42 18.94
CA PRO A 117 8.71 4.85 17.67
C PRO A 117 8.66 6.37 17.50
N LEU A 118 8.82 7.15 18.58
CA LEU A 118 8.79 8.61 18.55
C LEU A 118 10.19 9.22 18.36
N ASP A 119 11.26 8.44 18.49
CA ASP A 119 12.62 8.89 18.24
C ASP A 119 13.07 8.58 16.79
N PRO A 120 13.16 9.60 15.90
CA PRO A 120 13.61 9.40 14.51
C PRO A 120 15.00 8.75 14.40
N GLU A 121 15.89 9.00 15.34
CA GLU A 121 17.24 8.43 15.32
C GLU A 121 17.23 6.93 15.64
N ALA A 122 16.25 6.46 16.43
CA ALA A 122 16.05 5.01 16.63
C ALA A 122 15.71 4.28 15.33
N TRP A 123 14.92 4.93 14.43
CA TRP A 123 14.63 4.39 13.10
C TRP A 123 15.87 4.38 12.21
N ARG A 124 16.63 5.48 12.21
CA ARG A 124 17.88 5.59 11.46
C ARG A 124 18.89 4.51 11.86
N ALA A 125 19.03 4.28 13.16
CA ALA A 125 20.02 3.35 13.70
C ALA A 125 19.78 1.89 13.29
N LEU A 126 18.55 1.52 12.95
CA LEU A 126 18.20 0.17 12.50
C LEU A 126 18.24 0.00 10.97
N ALA A 127 18.37 1.09 10.21
CA ALA A 127 18.45 1.05 8.76
C ALA A 127 19.86 0.66 8.29
N ASP A 128 19.94 -0.12 7.23
CA ASP A 128 21.17 -0.49 6.53
C ASP A 128 20.93 -0.55 5.00
N ASP A 129 21.92 -1.02 4.26
CA ASP A 129 21.89 -1.16 2.79
C ASP A 129 20.84 -2.15 2.26
N LYS A 130 20.26 -2.96 3.14
CA LYS A 130 19.19 -3.94 2.83
C LYS A 130 17.81 -3.45 3.25
N THR A 131 17.72 -2.32 3.92
CA THR A 131 16.45 -1.73 4.31
C THR A 131 15.72 -1.21 3.09
N VAL A 132 14.46 -1.60 2.91
CA VAL A 132 13.65 -1.25 1.74
C VAL A 132 12.45 -0.37 2.07
N ALA A 133 12.03 -0.33 3.33
CA ALA A 133 10.95 0.52 3.79
C ALA A 133 11.00 0.73 5.30
N PHE A 134 10.40 1.82 5.76
CA PHE A 134 9.92 1.97 7.12
C PHE A 134 8.43 1.68 7.17
N PHE A 135 7.92 1.13 8.28
CA PHE A 135 6.51 0.79 8.44
C PHE A 135 5.98 1.23 9.80
N GLY A 136 4.82 1.90 9.82
CA GLY A 136 4.14 2.31 11.04
C GLY A 136 2.63 2.43 10.85
N GLU A 137 1.90 2.61 11.95
CA GLU A 137 0.47 2.90 11.97
C GLU A 137 0.25 4.29 12.54
N THR A 138 -0.64 5.08 11.94
CA THR A 138 -0.94 6.45 12.42
C THR A 138 -1.42 6.42 13.88
N ILE A 139 -2.40 5.54 14.16
CA ILE A 139 -2.97 5.31 15.49
C ILE A 139 -3.08 3.79 15.67
N PRO A 140 -2.09 3.13 16.28
CA PRO A 140 -2.05 1.69 16.42
C PRO A 140 -3.09 1.15 17.41
N ASN A 141 -3.65 0.01 17.09
CA ASN A 141 -4.55 -0.72 17.95
C ASN A 141 -3.80 -1.90 18.63
N PRO A 142 -3.76 -2.01 19.99
CA PRO A 142 -4.59 -1.28 20.97
C PRO A 142 -3.87 -0.09 21.66
N GLN A 143 -2.62 0.21 21.36
CA GLN A 143 -1.82 1.18 22.13
C GLN A 143 -2.39 2.60 22.05
N GLY A 144 -2.86 3.03 20.86
CA GLY A 144 -3.42 4.36 20.66
C GLY A 144 -2.38 5.49 20.64
N ASP A 145 -1.10 5.16 20.59
CA ASP A 145 -0.01 6.12 20.43
C ASP A 145 -0.10 6.78 19.05
N ILE A 146 0.16 8.07 18.96
CA ILE A 146 0.15 8.76 17.66
C ILE A 146 1.56 8.75 17.10
N LEU A 147 1.73 8.17 15.92
CA LEU A 147 2.99 8.23 15.18
C LEU A 147 3.18 9.65 14.60
N ASP A 148 4.26 10.29 14.95
CA ASP A 148 4.66 11.55 14.30
C ASP A 148 5.27 11.24 12.92
N ILE A 149 4.42 11.31 11.88
CA ILE A 149 4.76 10.85 10.53
C ILE A 149 5.87 11.70 9.92
N GLU A 150 5.84 13.02 10.07
CA GLU A 150 6.74 13.93 9.35
C GLU A 150 8.23 13.68 9.66
N PRO A 151 8.69 13.64 10.92
CA PRO A 151 10.08 13.39 11.23
C PRO A 151 10.53 11.97 10.86
N ILE A 152 9.65 10.96 10.98
CA ILE A 152 9.99 9.60 10.58
C ILE A 152 10.09 9.47 9.06
N ALA A 153 9.18 10.09 8.31
CA ALA A 153 9.24 10.14 6.84
C ALA A 153 10.51 10.84 6.35
N LYS A 154 10.91 11.93 7.02
CA LYS A 154 12.16 12.62 6.71
C LYS A 154 13.36 11.69 6.84
N VAL A 155 13.48 10.96 7.94
CA VAL A 155 14.57 10.01 8.15
C VAL A 155 14.51 8.87 7.12
N ALA A 156 13.31 8.32 6.82
CA ALA A 156 13.16 7.30 5.80
C ALA A 156 13.70 7.79 4.44
N HIS A 157 13.34 9.00 4.03
CA HIS A 157 13.80 9.59 2.77
C HIS A 157 15.32 9.87 2.78
N GLU A 158 15.89 10.30 3.91
CA GLU A 158 17.32 10.52 4.04
C GLU A 158 18.14 9.23 3.91
N VAL A 159 17.60 8.09 4.36
CA VAL A 159 18.21 6.77 4.14
C VAL A 159 17.81 6.12 2.81
N GLY A 160 16.98 6.80 2.00
CA GLY A 160 16.65 6.40 0.63
C GLY A 160 15.50 5.41 0.51
N VAL A 161 14.62 5.29 1.52
CA VAL A 161 13.48 4.37 1.50
C VAL A 161 12.15 5.10 1.78
N PRO A 162 11.00 4.56 1.35
CA PRO A 162 9.70 5.11 1.72
C PRO A 162 9.31 4.76 3.16
N LEU A 163 8.46 5.61 3.76
CA LEU A 163 7.66 5.26 4.91
C LEU A 163 6.28 4.77 4.44
N ILE A 164 5.92 3.55 4.80
CA ILE A 164 4.59 2.97 4.60
C ILE A 164 3.80 3.19 5.88
N VAL A 165 2.62 3.80 5.77
CA VAL A 165 1.76 4.09 6.92
C VAL A 165 0.42 3.40 6.77
N ASP A 166 0.05 2.57 7.75
CA ASP A 166 -1.31 2.07 7.89
C ASP A 166 -2.17 3.13 8.58
N ASN A 167 -3.08 3.72 7.82
CA ASN A 167 -3.96 4.81 8.28
C ASN A 167 -5.39 4.32 8.61
N THR A 168 -5.55 3.05 8.93
CA THR A 168 -6.86 2.40 9.14
C THR A 168 -7.72 3.12 10.18
N VAL A 169 -7.15 3.53 11.31
CA VAL A 169 -7.91 4.13 12.43
C VAL A 169 -8.20 5.60 12.18
N ALA A 170 -7.22 6.36 11.70
CA ALA A 170 -7.39 7.80 11.44
C ALA A 170 -8.27 8.07 10.22
N THR A 171 -8.20 7.26 9.19
CA THR A 171 -8.86 7.39 7.88
C THR A 171 -8.40 8.62 7.07
N PRO A 172 -8.74 8.72 5.80
CA PRO A 172 -8.45 9.92 4.98
C PRO A 172 -9.21 11.16 5.45
#